data_ea30040e01ff79e08df59b3dd13f60e7
#
_entry.id   ea30040e01ff79e08df59b3dd13f60e7
#
_cell.length_a   1.000
_cell.length_b   1.000
_cell.length_c   1.000
_cell.angle_alpha   90.00
_cell.angle_beta   90.00
_cell.angle_gamma   90.00
#
_symmetry.space_group_name_H-M   'P 1'
#
loop_
_entity.id
_entity.type
_entity.pdbx_description
1 polymer ?
#
loop_
_entity_poly.entity_id
_entity_poly.type
_entity_poly.pdbx_seq_one_letter_code
_entity_poly.pdbx_strand_id
1 'polypeptide(L)'
;NKEIAIIDILAVVDTKLDDELDGGTYEDFAQREIDLANELFAASGVYVKLRLVDVKLVEVDTGNLYKQIERFSRGEKEFSNLDEWQRDAEADIAYLFKKIEEEPLACGVAIYNDLTQDYKYRRGVGQCHINTVFQQTEVTRYYERAHETFTHEIGHILGMDHNIESAGTPSTLFPHSYGYLIPGYNRDLSLEYNGY
;
A
#
# COMPACT_ATOMS: atom_id res chain seq x y z
N ASN A 1 -2.05 20.24 -22.43
CA ASN A 1 -1.65 18.87 -22.06
C ASN A 1 -1.32 18.91 -20.58
N LYS A 2 -1.97 18.07 -19.77
CA LYS A 2 -1.54 17.85 -18.38
C LYS A 2 -0.36 16.89 -18.44
N GLU A 3 0.71 17.24 -17.76
CA GLU A 3 1.90 16.39 -17.64
C GLU A 3 1.61 15.27 -16.65
N ILE A 4 2.05 14.04 -16.96
CA ILE A 4 1.93 12.89 -16.06
C ILE A 4 3.18 12.87 -15.19
N ALA A 5 2.99 12.93 -13.88
CA ALA A 5 4.08 12.74 -12.93
C ALA A 5 4.49 11.26 -12.88
N ILE A 6 5.78 10.98 -13.01
CA ILE A 6 6.34 9.65 -12.80
C ILE A 6 6.81 9.55 -11.36
N ILE A 7 6.47 8.47 -10.68
CA ILE A 7 6.89 8.16 -9.32
C ILE A 7 7.56 6.80 -9.31
N ASP A 8 8.81 6.77 -8.90
CA ASP A 8 9.65 5.59 -8.89
C ASP A 8 9.48 4.80 -7.59
N ILE A 9 9.20 3.51 -7.75
CA ILE A 9 8.87 2.59 -6.65
C ILE A 9 9.98 1.56 -6.49
N LEU A 10 10.58 1.51 -5.31
CA LEU A 10 11.33 0.37 -4.82
C LEU A 10 10.37 -0.61 -4.15
N ALA A 11 10.20 -1.79 -4.73
CA ALA A 11 9.45 -2.87 -4.08
C ALA A 11 10.37 -3.68 -3.17
N VAL A 12 10.01 -3.77 -1.89
CA VAL A 12 10.60 -4.72 -0.95
C VAL A 12 9.58 -5.82 -0.73
N VAL A 13 9.94 -7.06 -1.00
CA VAL A 13 8.99 -8.18 -1.00
C VAL A 13 9.38 -9.21 0.05
N ASP A 14 8.43 -9.55 0.91
CA ASP A 14 8.59 -10.64 1.88
C ASP A 14 8.65 -11.97 1.15
N THR A 15 9.72 -12.73 1.35
CA THR A 15 9.89 -14.06 0.73
C THR A 15 8.79 -15.06 1.09
N LYS A 16 8.01 -14.79 2.13
CA LYS A 16 6.84 -15.59 2.49
C LYS A 16 5.64 -15.42 1.56
N LEU A 17 5.73 -14.53 0.56
CA LEU A 17 4.73 -14.39 -0.51
C LEU A 17 4.89 -15.41 -1.65
N ASP A 18 5.70 -16.45 -1.49
CA ASP A 18 5.94 -17.49 -2.49
C ASP A 18 4.66 -18.10 -3.08
N ASP A 19 3.63 -18.30 -2.25
CA ASP A 19 2.34 -18.85 -2.66
C ASP A 19 1.47 -17.88 -3.49
N GLU A 20 1.87 -16.59 -3.60
CA GLU A 20 1.18 -15.56 -4.37
C GLU A 20 1.74 -15.35 -5.78
N LEU A 21 2.84 -15.99 -6.07
CA LEU A 21 3.57 -15.72 -7.30
C LEU A 21 2.88 -16.30 -8.55
N ASP A 22 1.90 -17.20 -8.40
CA ASP A 22 1.19 -17.86 -9.50
C ASP A 22 2.14 -18.46 -10.55
N GLY A 23 3.32 -18.95 -10.10
CA GLY A 23 4.37 -19.47 -10.94
C GLY A 23 5.27 -18.43 -11.61
N GLY A 24 5.07 -17.15 -11.31
CA GLY A 24 5.94 -16.04 -11.72
C GLY A 24 7.09 -15.77 -10.74
N THR A 25 7.76 -14.66 -10.93
CA THR A 25 8.81 -14.16 -10.02
C THR A 25 8.27 -13.10 -9.07
N TYR A 26 9.05 -12.71 -8.06
CA TYR A 26 8.71 -11.58 -7.19
C TYR A 26 8.67 -10.25 -7.95
N GLU A 27 9.48 -10.12 -9.00
CA GLU A 27 9.45 -8.98 -9.92
C GLU A 27 8.14 -8.94 -10.70
N ASP A 28 7.67 -10.10 -11.22
CA ASP A 28 6.37 -10.19 -11.91
C ASP A 28 5.22 -9.84 -10.98
N PHE A 29 5.29 -10.28 -9.71
CA PHE A 29 4.33 -9.93 -8.68
C PHE A 29 4.30 -8.41 -8.44
N ALA A 30 5.44 -7.79 -8.15
CA ALA A 30 5.53 -6.36 -7.87
C ALA A 30 5.10 -5.52 -9.08
N GLN A 31 5.48 -5.94 -10.30
CA GLN A 31 5.08 -5.25 -11.52
C GLN A 31 3.57 -5.32 -11.73
N ARG A 32 2.95 -6.46 -11.48
CA ARG A 32 1.50 -6.62 -11.60
C ARG A 32 0.74 -5.69 -10.65
N GLU A 33 1.18 -5.54 -9.40
CA GLU A 33 0.56 -4.62 -8.43
C GLU A 33 0.69 -3.15 -8.88
N ILE A 34 1.84 -2.77 -9.44
CA ILE A 34 2.08 -1.44 -10.00
C ILE A 34 1.22 -1.19 -11.23
N ASP A 35 1.10 -2.16 -12.13
CA ASP A 35 0.29 -2.02 -13.35
C ASP A 35 -1.17 -1.82 -13.00
N LEU A 36 -1.70 -2.58 -12.03
CA LEU A 36 -3.06 -2.42 -11.52
C LEU A 36 -3.29 -1.03 -10.92
N ALA A 37 -2.35 -0.55 -10.10
CA ALA A 37 -2.43 0.80 -9.54
C ALA A 37 -2.45 1.88 -10.65
N ASN A 38 -1.66 1.71 -11.69
CA ASN A 38 -1.63 2.61 -12.83
C ASN A 38 -2.96 2.60 -13.60
N GLU A 39 -3.59 1.43 -13.76
CA GLU A 39 -4.93 1.33 -14.37
C GLU A 39 -5.97 2.07 -13.53
N LEU A 40 -5.96 1.90 -12.19
CA LEU A 40 -6.87 2.56 -11.28
C LEU A 40 -6.67 4.09 -11.28
N PHE A 41 -5.43 4.57 -11.28
CA PHE A 41 -5.12 6.00 -11.39
C PHE A 41 -5.60 6.59 -12.72
N ALA A 42 -5.35 5.91 -13.82
CA ALA A 42 -5.81 6.35 -15.14
C ALA A 42 -7.35 6.40 -15.21
N ALA A 43 -8.04 5.36 -14.71
CA ALA A 43 -9.51 5.31 -14.67
C ALA A 43 -10.11 6.40 -13.78
N SER A 44 -9.39 6.80 -12.73
CA SER A 44 -9.78 7.87 -11.80
C SER A 44 -9.39 9.28 -12.29
N GLY A 45 -8.73 9.40 -13.43
CA GLY A 45 -8.26 10.68 -13.97
C GLY A 45 -7.11 11.30 -13.17
N VAL A 46 -6.37 10.49 -12.41
CA VAL A 46 -5.16 10.88 -11.68
C VAL A 46 -3.97 10.88 -12.63
N TYR A 47 -3.26 12.02 -12.72
CA TYR A 47 -2.12 12.21 -13.64
C TYR A 47 -0.81 11.78 -13.00
N VAL A 48 -0.79 10.57 -12.46
CA VAL A 48 0.38 9.92 -11.87
C VAL A 48 0.58 8.58 -12.55
N LYS A 49 1.83 8.20 -12.76
CA LYS A 49 2.24 6.88 -13.20
C LYS A 49 3.34 6.36 -12.30
N LEU A 50 3.12 5.21 -11.70
CA LEU A 50 4.11 4.48 -10.92
C LEU A 50 5.01 3.68 -11.86
N ARG A 51 6.31 3.62 -11.51
CA ARG A 51 7.31 2.85 -12.24
C ARG A 51 8.11 2.00 -11.26
N LEU A 52 8.11 0.69 -11.46
CA LEU A 52 9.00 -0.21 -10.72
C LEU A 52 10.44 0.06 -11.14
N VAL A 53 11.32 0.39 -10.19
CA VAL A 53 12.73 0.65 -10.48
C VAL A 53 13.65 -0.44 -9.93
N ASP A 54 13.26 -1.09 -8.83
CA ASP A 54 14.03 -2.21 -8.28
C ASP A 54 13.15 -3.08 -7.37
N VAL A 55 13.58 -4.34 -7.15
CA VAL A 55 12.95 -5.28 -6.22
C VAL A 55 13.99 -5.83 -5.26
N LYS A 56 13.71 -5.79 -3.98
CA LYS A 56 14.54 -6.39 -2.91
C LYS A 56 13.76 -7.44 -2.17
N LEU A 57 14.36 -8.58 -1.96
CA LEU A 57 13.77 -9.69 -1.22
C LEU A 57 14.25 -9.65 0.23
N VAL A 58 13.32 -9.80 1.15
CA VAL A 58 13.61 -9.90 2.58
C VAL A 58 12.73 -10.98 3.20
N GLU A 59 13.25 -11.65 4.22
CA GLU A 59 12.43 -12.46 5.09
C GLU A 59 11.96 -11.60 6.26
N VAL A 60 10.66 -11.32 6.30
CA VAL A 60 10.09 -10.43 7.32
C VAL A 60 9.65 -11.24 8.53
N ASP A 61 10.05 -10.80 9.72
CA ASP A 61 9.54 -11.37 10.97
C ASP A 61 8.01 -11.29 11.03
N THR A 62 7.38 -12.29 11.67
CA THR A 62 5.98 -12.23 12.05
C THR A 62 5.73 -11.05 12.97
N GLY A 63 4.58 -10.41 12.85
CA GLY A 63 4.26 -9.31 13.75
C GLY A 63 3.20 -8.36 13.21
N ASN A 64 2.77 -7.51 14.11
CA ASN A 64 1.77 -6.49 13.87
C ASN A 64 2.23 -5.50 12.78
N LEU A 65 1.33 -5.16 11.87
CA LEU A 65 1.58 -4.30 10.71
C LEU A 65 2.14 -2.91 11.11
N TYR A 66 1.65 -2.33 12.22
CA TYR A 66 2.14 -1.04 12.71
C TYR A 66 3.60 -1.09 13.18
N LYS A 67 4.00 -2.18 13.82
CA LYS A 67 5.42 -2.40 14.17
C LYS A 67 6.28 -2.61 12.95
N GLN A 68 5.74 -3.26 11.93
CA GLN A 68 6.47 -3.47 10.69
C GLN A 68 6.70 -2.16 9.93
N ILE A 69 5.68 -1.29 9.80
CA ILE A 69 5.88 0.00 9.14
C ILE A 69 6.86 0.89 9.92
N GLU A 70 6.84 0.84 11.26
CA GLU A 70 7.79 1.57 12.08
C GLU A 70 9.24 1.10 11.84
N ARG A 71 9.49 -0.22 11.85
CA ARG A 71 10.80 -0.80 11.55
C ARG A 71 11.24 -0.52 10.12
N PHE A 72 10.32 -0.68 9.17
CA PHE A 72 10.59 -0.39 7.77
C PHE A 72 10.93 1.09 7.56
N SER A 73 10.19 1.99 8.17
CA SER A 73 10.46 3.43 8.06
C SER A 73 11.80 3.85 8.64
N ARG A 74 12.25 3.14 9.68
CA ARG A 74 13.55 3.42 10.36
C ARG A 74 14.75 2.68 9.76
N GLY A 75 14.50 1.76 8.81
CA GLY A 75 15.56 0.91 8.29
C GLY A 75 16.18 0.01 9.36
N GLU A 76 15.35 -0.60 10.21
CA GLU A 76 15.82 -1.45 11.30
C GLU A 76 15.83 -2.93 10.91
N LYS A 77 16.71 -3.73 11.53
CA LYS A 77 16.85 -5.18 11.36
C LYS A 77 17.02 -5.58 9.89
N GLU A 78 16.08 -6.40 9.36
CA GLU A 78 16.04 -6.87 7.97
C GLU A 78 15.99 -5.74 6.94
N PHE A 79 15.65 -4.53 7.36
CA PHE A 79 15.56 -3.34 6.52
C PHE A 79 16.77 -2.40 6.66
N SER A 80 17.85 -2.84 7.30
CA SER A 80 19.04 -1.99 7.59
C SER A 80 19.68 -1.36 6.35
N ASN A 81 19.51 -1.93 5.18
CA ASN A 81 20.02 -1.42 3.92
C ASN A 81 18.99 -0.60 3.12
N LEU A 82 17.80 -0.36 3.67
CA LEU A 82 16.69 0.25 2.93
C LEU A 82 17.01 1.64 2.37
N ASP A 83 17.69 2.48 3.16
CA ASP A 83 18.09 3.82 2.72
C ASP A 83 19.11 3.76 1.57
N GLU A 84 20.01 2.76 1.58
CA GLU A 84 20.94 2.51 0.50
C GLU A 84 20.21 1.99 -0.75
N TRP A 85 19.36 1.00 -0.60
CA TRP A 85 18.58 0.46 -1.72
C TRP A 85 17.70 1.52 -2.40
N GLN A 86 17.04 2.36 -1.60
CA GLN A 86 16.17 3.41 -2.14
C GLN A 86 16.98 4.47 -2.87
N ARG A 87 18.14 4.87 -2.33
CA ARG A 87 19.04 5.82 -2.97
C ARG A 87 19.63 5.27 -4.26
N ASP A 88 20.12 4.02 -4.24
CA ASP A 88 20.80 3.41 -5.38
C ASP A 88 19.82 3.11 -6.54
N ALA A 89 18.56 2.84 -6.22
CA ALA A 89 17.48 2.69 -7.18
C ALA A 89 16.89 4.05 -7.64
N GLU A 90 17.32 5.16 -7.06
CA GLU A 90 16.72 6.50 -7.27
C GLU A 90 15.19 6.51 -7.06
N ALA A 91 14.70 5.68 -6.11
CA ALA A 91 13.29 5.50 -5.89
C ALA A 91 12.68 6.61 -5.01
N ASP A 92 11.55 7.16 -5.44
CA ASP A 92 10.79 8.16 -4.70
C ASP A 92 10.10 7.53 -3.46
N ILE A 93 9.61 6.32 -3.61
CA ILE A 93 8.86 5.58 -2.59
C ILE A 93 9.45 4.18 -2.44
N ALA A 94 9.59 3.72 -1.19
CA ALA A 94 9.81 2.32 -0.88
C ALA A 94 8.52 1.70 -0.32
N TYR A 95 8.10 0.55 -0.86
CA TYR A 95 6.91 -0.15 -0.42
C TYR A 95 7.24 -1.60 -0.06
N LEU A 96 6.78 -2.04 1.12
CA LEU A 96 6.94 -3.41 1.59
C LEU A 96 5.68 -4.22 1.31
N PHE A 97 5.77 -5.15 0.39
CA PHE A 97 4.78 -6.20 0.19
C PHE A 97 5.03 -7.31 1.21
N LYS A 98 4.13 -7.43 2.19
CA LYS A 98 4.28 -8.36 3.30
C LYS A 98 3.10 -9.32 3.37
N LYS A 99 3.39 -10.61 3.58
CA LYS A 99 2.34 -11.58 3.93
C LYS A 99 1.75 -11.24 5.30
N ILE A 100 0.44 -11.11 5.36
CA ILE A 100 -0.30 -10.88 6.60
C ILE A 100 -0.86 -12.22 7.06
N GLU A 101 -0.31 -12.76 8.14
CA GLU A 101 -0.57 -14.12 8.62
C GLU A 101 -1.71 -14.23 9.63
N GLU A 102 -2.13 -13.10 10.23
CA GLU A 102 -3.19 -13.05 11.25
C GLU A 102 -4.36 -12.21 10.74
N GLU A 103 -5.53 -12.36 11.35
CA GLU A 103 -6.68 -11.50 11.03
C GLU A 103 -6.28 -10.02 11.19
N PRO A 104 -6.12 -9.30 10.09
CA PRO A 104 -5.59 -7.95 10.15
C PRO A 104 -6.69 -6.98 10.57
N LEU A 105 -6.37 -6.09 11.50
CA LEU A 105 -7.17 -4.89 11.74
C LEU A 105 -7.12 -3.93 10.53
N ALA A 106 -6.08 -4.07 9.69
CA ALA A 106 -5.89 -3.32 8.46
C ALA A 106 -5.12 -4.16 7.43
N CYS A 107 -5.38 -3.96 6.15
CA CYS A 107 -4.68 -4.63 5.06
C CYS A 107 -3.36 -3.96 4.70
N GLY A 108 -3.22 -2.70 4.99
CA GLY A 108 -2.03 -1.89 4.77
C GLY A 108 -1.92 -0.78 5.78
N VAL A 109 -0.76 -0.17 5.81
CA VAL A 109 -0.46 1.04 6.57
C VAL A 109 0.56 1.86 5.81
N ALA A 110 0.31 3.15 5.65
CA ALA A 110 1.27 4.08 5.09
C ALA A 110 1.62 5.17 6.10
N ILE A 111 2.83 5.69 5.98
CA ILE A 111 3.22 6.87 6.74
C ILE A 111 2.78 8.09 5.94
N TYR A 112 1.91 8.88 6.54
CA TYR A 112 1.51 10.17 6.01
C TYR A 112 2.72 11.06 5.75
N ASN A 113 2.75 11.61 4.56
CA ASN A 113 3.77 12.57 4.20
C ASN A 113 3.37 13.97 4.69
N ASP A 114 3.97 14.39 5.76
CA ASP A 114 4.18 15.82 5.96
C ASP A 114 5.24 16.24 4.93
N LEU A 115 4.87 17.09 3.96
CA LEU A 115 5.78 17.62 2.92
C LEU A 115 7.03 18.31 3.48
N THR A 116 7.05 18.57 4.79
CA THR A 116 8.18 19.14 5.52
C THR A 116 9.21 18.10 5.95
N GLN A 117 8.92 16.79 5.76
CA GLN A 117 9.77 15.71 6.24
C GLN A 117 10.61 15.08 5.12
N ASP A 118 11.77 14.57 5.51
CA ASP A 118 12.80 13.98 4.68
C ASP A 118 12.32 12.70 3.96
N TYR A 119 12.93 12.37 2.83
CA TYR A 119 12.61 11.23 1.93
C TYR A 119 12.37 9.88 2.60
N LYS A 120 13.07 9.57 3.67
CA LYS A 120 12.98 8.31 4.40
C LYS A 120 11.60 8.00 5.00
N TYR A 121 10.69 8.94 4.99
CA TYR A 121 9.33 8.76 5.51
C TYR A 121 8.29 8.45 4.42
N ARG A 122 8.68 8.38 3.14
CA ARG A 122 7.79 8.00 2.04
C ARG A 122 7.75 6.49 1.90
N ARG A 123 7.12 5.83 2.87
CA ARG A 123 7.12 4.38 2.97
C ARG A 123 5.74 3.86 3.33
N GLY A 124 5.35 2.77 2.68
CA GLY A 124 4.14 2.03 2.98
C GLY A 124 4.45 0.55 3.16
N VAL A 125 3.56 -0.15 3.84
CA VAL A 125 3.62 -1.58 4.01
C VAL A 125 2.21 -2.15 3.95
N GLY A 126 2.06 -3.27 3.32
CA GLY A 126 0.83 -4.05 3.37
C GLY A 126 0.65 -4.94 2.17
N GLN A 127 -0.06 -6.00 2.40
CA GLN A 127 -0.67 -6.85 1.40
C GLN A 127 -1.69 -7.70 2.13
N CYS A 128 -2.96 -7.51 1.87
CA CYS A 128 -3.97 -8.42 2.37
C CYS A 128 -3.95 -9.71 1.58
N HIS A 129 -3.70 -10.78 2.31
CA HIS A 129 -3.77 -12.14 1.80
C HIS A 129 -5.19 -12.66 1.90
N ILE A 130 -5.70 -13.07 0.78
CA ILE A 130 -7.09 -13.47 0.63
C ILE A 130 -7.30 -14.93 0.95
N ASN A 131 -6.30 -15.77 0.78
CA ASN A 131 -6.49 -17.22 0.76
C ASN A 131 -6.62 -17.90 2.11
N THR A 132 -6.35 -17.24 3.23
CA THR A 132 -6.28 -17.93 4.50
C THR A 132 -7.42 -17.67 5.48
N VAL A 133 -8.22 -16.65 5.33
CA VAL A 133 -9.11 -16.22 6.40
C VAL A 133 -10.60 -16.46 6.14
N PHE A 134 -11.07 -16.51 4.90
CA PHE A 134 -12.52 -16.48 4.68
C PHE A 134 -13.04 -17.52 3.69
N GLN A 135 -13.23 -18.74 4.18
CA GLN A 135 -14.02 -19.78 3.49
C GLN A 135 -15.53 -19.63 3.69
N GLN A 136 -16.11 -18.47 3.80
CA GLN A 136 -17.56 -18.29 3.91
C GLN A 136 -18.11 -17.21 2.98
N THR A 137 -18.90 -17.64 2.10
CA THR A 137 -20.02 -17.15 1.23
C THR A 137 -20.27 -15.65 0.98
N GLU A 138 -19.74 -14.70 1.71
CA GLU A 138 -19.85 -13.26 1.45
C GLU A 138 -18.54 -12.62 0.96
N VAL A 139 -17.54 -13.41 0.83
CA VAL A 139 -16.12 -13.06 0.67
C VAL A 139 -15.73 -12.68 -0.74
N THR A 140 -16.51 -13.05 -1.75
CA THR A 140 -16.21 -12.72 -3.15
C THR A 140 -15.98 -11.21 -3.37
N ARG A 141 -16.61 -10.37 -2.55
CA ARG A 141 -16.43 -8.90 -2.62
C ARG A 141 -15.15 -8.39 -1.96
N TYR A 142 -14.58 -9.16 -1.03
CA TYR A 142 -13.27 -8.84 -0.42
C TYR A 142 -12.10 -9.19 -1.36
N TYR A 143 -12.26 -10.21 -2.18
CA TYR A 143 -11.24 -10.64 -3.14
C TYR A 143 -10.86 -9.56 -4.15
N GLU A 144 -11.85 -8.80 -4.61
CA GLU A 144 -11.61 -7.70 -5.54
C GLU A 144 -10.85 -6.52 -4.91
N ARG A 145 -10.79 -6.45 -3.57
CA ARG A 145 -10.19 -5.32 -2.83
C ARG A 145 -8.77 -5.55 -2.35
N ALA A 146 -8.31 -6.79 -2.26
CA ALA A 146 -6.95 -7.04 -1.81
C ALA A 146 -5.91 -6.48 -2.78
N HIS A 147 -6.20 -6.52 -4.06
CA HIS A 147 -5.37 -5.90 -5.09
C HIS A 147 -5.38 -4.37 -5.05
N GLU A 148 -6.29 -3.76 -4.30
CA GLU A 148 -6.36 -2.31 -4.15
C GLU A 148 -5.52 -1.79 -2.98
N THR A 149 -5.03 -2.65 -2.08
CA THR A 149 -4.29 -2.24 -0.88
C THR A 149 -3.07 -1.41 -1.23
N PHE A 150 -2.25 -1.87 -2.17
CA PHE A 150 -1.08 -1.10 -2.63
C PHE A 150 -1.47 0.28 -3.13
N THR A 151 -2.48 0.35 -4.00
CA THR A 151 -2.97 1.63 -4.56
C THR A 151 -3.50 2.55 -3.46
N HIS A 152 -4.22 2.00 -2.48
CA HIS A 152 -4.75 2.72 -1.32
C HIS A 152 -3.64 3.33 -0.47
N GLU A 153 -2.64 2.55 -0.11
CA GLU A 153 -1.52 3.02 0.70
C GLU A 153 -0.63 4.04 -0.05
N ILE A 154 -0.45 3.86 -1.38
CA ILE A 154 0.20 4.89 -2.20
C ILE A 154 -0.62 6.19 -2.17
N GLY A 155 -1.94 6.11 -2.18
CA GLY A 155 -2.81 7.27 -1.99
C GLY A 155 -2.48 8.04 -0.72
N HIS A 156 -2.33 7.34 0.41
CA HIS A 156 -1.92 7.96 1.68
C HIS A 156 -0.53 8.60 1.60
N ILE A 157 0.44 7.91 1.01
CA ILE A 157 1.79 8.45 0.81
C ILE A 157 1.75 9.74 -0.02
N LEU A 158 0.85 9.84 -0.98
CA LEU A 158 0.64 11.03 -1.80
C LEU A 158 -0.22 12.12 -1.13
N GLY A 159 -0.64 11.91 0.12
CA GLY A 159 -1.36 12.89 0.93
C GLY A 159 -2.87 12.81 0.83
N MET A 160 -3.41 11.72 0.32
CA MET A 160 -4.86 11.43 0.37
C MET A 160 -5.24 10.80 1.70
N ASP A 161 -6.44 11.09 2.18
CA ASP A 161 -7.01 10.50 3.39
C ASP A 161 -8.29 9.72 3.06
N HIS A 162 -8.77 8.96 4.03
CA HIS A 162 -10.09 8.34 3.95
C HIS A 162 -11.18 9.38 3.70
N ASN A 163 -12.41 8.94 3.51
CA ASN A 163 -13.54 9.87 3.44
C ASN A 163 -13.66 10.70 4.74
N ILE A 164 -14.15 11.92 4.63
CA ILE A 164 -14.15 12.90 5.72
C ILE A 164 -14.90 12.40 6.96
N GLU A 165 -15.90 11.55 6.79
CA GLU A 165 -16.67 10.95 7.88
C GLU A 165 -15.85 9.95 8.71
N SER A 166 -14.86 9.29 8.09
CA SER A 166 -13.98 8.31 8.74
C SER A 166 -12.69 8.92 9.24
N ALA A 167 -12.17 9.94 8.57
CA ALA A 167 -10.91 10.59 8.92
C ALA A 167 -10.97 11.38 10.25
N GLY A 168 -12.16 11.79 10.68
CA GLY A 168 -12.40 12.47 11.96
C GLY A 168 -11.89 13.91 12.00
N THR A 169 -10.59 14.12 12.01
CA THR A 169 -9.95 15.45 11.95
C THR A 169 -9.20 15.62 10.65
N PRO A 170 -9.26 16.80 10.02
CA PRO A 170 -8.50 17.05 8.80
C PRO A 170 -7.00 16.89 9.03
N SER A 171 -6.44 15.81 8.52
CA SER A 171 -4.99 15.53 8.56
C SER A 171 -4.36 15.57 7.17
N THR A 172 -5.14 15.93 6.15
CA THR A 172 -4.66 15.95 4.78
C THR A 172 -3.73 17.12 4.50
N LEU A 173 -2.76 16.87 3.63
CA LEU A 173 -1.88 17.93 3.11
C LEU A 173 -2.66 19.00 2.33
N PHE A 174 -3.78 18.61 1.75
CA PHE A 174 -4.63 19.49 0.97
C PHE A 174 -6.09 19.41 1.44
N PRO A 175 -6.82 20.52 1.51
CA PRO A 175 -8.20 20.56 2.00
C PRO A 175 -9.21 19.68 1.25
N HIS A 176 -8.82 19.13 0.10
CA HIS A 176 -9.68 18.37 -0.79
C HIS A 176 -9.19 16.93 -1.01
N SER A 177 -8.18 16.48 -0.26
CA SER A 177 -7.57 15.15 -0.44
C SER A 177 -8.28 14.06 0.35
N TYR A 178 -9.61 14.10 0.40
CA TYR A 178 -10.44 13.08 1.03
C TYR A 178 -11.04 12.14 0.00
N GLY A 179 -11.16 10.86 0.38
CA GLY A 179 -11.94 9.90 -0.36
C GLY A 179 -13.41 10.30 -0.42
N TYR A 180 -14.09 9.87 -1.47
CA TYR A 180 -15.53 10.09 -1.63
C TYR A 180 -16.30 8.83 -1.22
N LEU A 181 -17.21 8.97 -0.26
CA LEU A 181 -18.13 7.91 0.10
C LEU A 181 -19.29 7.86 -0.90
N ILE A 182 -19.38 6.78 -1.68
CA ILE A 182 -20.51 6.56 -2.59
C ILE A 182 -21.72 6.11 -1.78
N PRO A 183 -22.80 6.91 -1.67
CA PRO A 183 -23.95 6.55 -0.90
C PRO A 183 -24.60 5.27 -1.42
N GLY A 184 -24.82 4.30 -0.54
CA GLY A 184 -25.47 3.02 -0.86
C GLY A 184 -24.54 1.92 -1.34
N TYR A 185 -23.30 2.22 -1.72
CA TYR A 185 -22.33 1.20 -2.15
C TYR A 185 -21.73 0.43 -0.97
N ASN A 186 -21.70 1.04 0.22
CA ASN A 186 -21.03 0.50 1.41
C ASN A 186 -21.95 0.29 2.61
N ARG A 187 -23.27 0.22 2.42
CA ARG A 187 -24.16 0.02 3.58
C ARG A 187 -23.87 -1.27 4.35
N ASP A 188 -23.36 -2.30 3.69
CA ASP A 188 -23.03 -3.58 4.33
C ASP A 188 -21.55 -3.67 4.74
N LEU A 189 -20.68 -2.82 4.20
CA LEU A 189 -19.25 -2.82 4.47
C LEU A 189 -18.84 -1.81 5.53
N SER A 190 -19.62 -0.74 5.72
CA SER A 190 -19.41 0.23 6.79
C SER A 190 -19.70 -0.34 8.18
N LEU A 191 -20.45 -1.45 8.26
CA LEU A 191 -20.74 -2.12 9.53
C LEU A 191 -19.56 -2.95 10.04
N GLU A 192 -18.66 -3.40 9.15
CA GLU A 192 -17.47 -4.16 9.53
C GLU A 192 -16.23 -3.28 9.72
N TYR A 193 -16.24 -2.06 9.16
CA TYR A 193 -15.14 -1.09 9.28
C TYR A 193 -15.36 -0.02 10.36
N ASN A 194 -16.39 -0.14 11.19
CA ASN A 194 -16.58 0.73 12.36
C ASN A 194 -15.67 0.38 13.53
N GLY A 195 -14.63 -0.30 13.28
CA GLY A 195 -13.60 -0.60 14.25
C GLY A 195 -12.25 0.07 13.92
N TYR A 196 -12.21 1.12 13.07
CA TYR A 196 -11.08 2.09 12.96
C TYR A 196 -11.10 2.81 11.61
#